data_061263be046cdc26d42478d4c504dcca
#
_entry.id   061263be046cdc26d42478d4c504dcca
#
_cell.length_a   1.000
_cell.length_b   1.000
_cell.length_c   1.000
_cell.angle_alpha   90.00
_cell.angle_beta   90.00
_cell.angle_gamma   90.00
#
_symmetry.space_group_name_H-M   'P 1'
#
loop_
_entity.id
_entity.type
_entity.pdbx_description
1 polymer ?
#
loop_
_entity_poly.entity_id
_entity_poly.type
_entity_poly.pdbx_seq_one_letter_code
_entity_poly.pdbx_strand_id
1 'polypeptide(L)'
;VESVAGRGVQGALPDGHDVRDELPGGRAIRDTLPDGLAAAIRETAGDIAALLRRGADMGLPVPGSEWNAGEAAAHLAQANELMADIAAGHARSYGDGTPQSLAPANEQALAEFDERRAEPLAAMIVAQADAYLKAWDEGPKEETVVTPLGPMNPAVLGSYLLTHMLGHGYDLARALGRPHMIDRTRVGLTLPFLITAMPRVTDPSRTAGLTARYAIRLWSGARFGLTVTNGAVSVGSPLPDRPDCTILIEPVTFLLMALGRRGQWGALTRGHLLVRGRKPWLAPRFPALFKAP
;
A
#
# COMPACT_ATOMS: atom_id res chain seq x y z
N VAL A 1 -47.52 53.54 4.96
CA VAL A 1 -46.59 54.35 4.21
C VAL A 1 -45.26 53.60 4.15
N GLU A 2 -44.93 53.23 2.96
CA GLU A 2 -43.67 52.75 2.37
C GLU A 2 -42.90 51.54 2.97
N SER A 3 -43.05 50.48 2.23
CA SER A 3 -42.20 49.33 2.10
C SER A 3 -40.82 49.71 1.60
N VAL A 4 -39.74 49.21 2.23
CA VAL A 4 -38.41 49.10 1.64
C VAL A 4 -37.96 47.67 1.62
N ALA A 5 -37.89 47.12 0.42
CA ALA A 5 -37.41 45.78 0.13
C ALA A 5 -35.89 45.69 0.38
N GLY A 6 -35.46 44.79 1.27
CA GLY A 6 -34.07 44.39 1.44
C GLY A 6 -33.68 43.31 0.39
N ARG A 7 -32.74 43.64 -0.50
CA ARG A 7 -32.15 42.71 -1.47
C ARG A 7 -31.24 41.70 -0.73
N GLY A 8 -31.64 40.43 -0.75
CA GLY A 8 -30.75 39.35 -0.39
C GLY A 8 -29.62 39.20 -1.42
N VAL A 9 -28.38 39.33 -0.95
CA VAL A 9 -27.20 38.97 -1.73
C VAL A 9 -27.00 37.47 -1.54
N GLN A 10 -27.38 36.67 -2.55
CA GLN A 10 -26.98 35.31 -2.69
C GLN A 10 -25.51 35.28 -3.09
N GLY A 11 -24.61 35.02 -2.14
CA GLY A 11 -23.23 34.65 -2.42
C GLY A 11 -23.18 33.25 -3.00
N ALA A 12 -22.94 33.16 -4.29
CA ALA A 12 -22.60 31.90 -4.95
C ALA A 12 -21.29 31.36 -4.37
N LEU A 13 -21.32 30.12 -3.90
CA LEU A 13 -20.13 29.36 -3.57
C LEU A 13 -19.33 29.15 -4.87
N PRO A 14 -18.00 29.29 -4.87
CA PRO A 14 -17.22 29.01 -6.07
C PRO A 14 -17.30 27.51 -6.38
N ASP A 15 -17.64 27.22 -7.62
CA ASP A 15 -17.66 25.90 -8.21
C ASP A 15 -16.36 25.15 -7.89
N GLY A 16 -16.52 23.93 -7.35
CA GLY A 16 -15.41 23.03 -7.11
C GLY A 16 -14.64 22.79 -8.40
N HIS A 17 -13.41 23.27 -8.45
CA HIS A 17 -12.48 22.86 -9.49
C HIS A 17 -12.24 21.35 -9.36
N ASP A 18 -12.85 20.63 -10.28
CA ASP A 18 -12.58 19.24 -10.62
C ASP A 18 -11.11 19.16 -11.09
N VAL A 19 -10.20 18.86 -10.16
CA VAL A 19 -8.80 18.60 -10.49
C VAL A 19 -8.75 17.21 -11.09
N ARG A 20 -9.08 17.14 -12.38
CA ARG A 20 -8.74 15.98 -13.20
C ARG A 20 -7.24 15.98 -13.37
N ASP A 21 -6.56 15.13 -12.63
CA ASP A 21 -5.14 14.81 -12.86
C ASP A 21 -5.03 14.19 -14.26
N GLU A 22 -4.75 15.02 -15.26
CA GLU A 22 -4.29 14.59 -16.57
C GLU A 22 -2.84 14.09 -16.44
N LEU A 23 -2.70 12.82 -16.08
CA LEU A 23 -1.49 12.06 -16.39
C LEU A 23 -1.41 11.96 -17.94
N PRO A 24 -0.29 12.27 -18.58
CA PRO A 24 -0.16 12.14 -20.03
C PRO A 24 -0.32 10.67 -20.41
N GLY A 25 -1.40 10.33 -21.10
CA GLY A 25 -1.74 8.98 -21.51
C GLY A 25 -3.11 8.47 -21.03
N GLY A 26 -4.02 9.33 -20.59
CA GLY A 26 -5.24 9.04 -19.84
C GLY A 26 -6.29 8.10 -20.43
N ARG A 27 -6.01 7.33 -21.48
CA ARG A 27 -6.92 6.32 -22.01
C ARG A 27 -6.30 4.92 -22.19
N ALA A 28 -4.98 4.82 -22.35
CA ALA A 28 -4.26 3.55 -22.56
C ALA A 28 -3.79 2.86 -21.26
N ILE A 29 -3.79 3.56 -20.12
CA ILE A 29 -3.28 3.03 -18.82
C ILE A 29 -4.33 2.16 -18.12
N ARG A 30 -5.60 2.18 -18.55
CA ARG A 30 -6.71 1.49 -17.87
C ARG A 30 -6.86 0.02 -18.28
N ASP A 31 -6.27 -0.41 -19.39
CA ASP A 31 -6.53 -1.73 -19.98
C ASP A 31 -5.43 -2.77 -19.75
N THR A 32 -4.27 -2.37 -19.21
CA THR A 32 -3.15 -3.29 -18.98
C THR A 32 -2.56 -3.11 -17.60
N LEU A 33 -2.23 -4.22 -16.93
CA LEU A 33 -1.36 -4.18 -15.75
C LEU A 33 0.01 -3.60 -16.13
N PRO A 34 0.67 -2.88 -15.21
CA PRO A 34 2.06 -2.47 -15.41
C PRO A 34 2.95 -3.65 -15.84
N ASP A 35 3.86 -3.38 -16.77
CA ASP A 35 4.78 -4.40 -17.29
C ASP A 35 5.44 -5.17 -16.15
N GLY A 36 5.37 -6.50 -16.19
CA GLY A 36 5.95 -7.40 -15.20
C GLY A 36 5.13 -7.59 -13.92
N LEU A 37 4.04 -6.84 -13.68
CA LEU A 37 3.25 -6.97 -12.44
C LEU A 37 2.58 -8.34 -12.33
N ALA A 38 1.98 -8.84 -13.42
CA ALA A 38 1.36 -10.16 -13.44
C ALA A 38 2.37 -11.28 -13.14
N ALA A 39 3.57 -11.21 -13.72
CA ALA A 39 4.64 -12.14 -13.43
C ALA A 39 5.08 -12.06 -11.97
N ALA A 40 5.28 -10.84 -11.44
CA ALA A 40 5.68 -10.62 -10.06
C ALA A 40 4.66 -11.16 -9.05
N ILE A 41 3.35 -11.04 -9.32
CA ILE A 41 2.27 -11.61 -8.49
C ILE A 41 2.39 -13.14 -8.48
N ARG A 42 2.47 -13.81 -9.65
CA ARG A 42 2.60 -15.28 -9.71
C ARG A 42 3.86 -15.79 -9.04
N GLU A 43 5.00 -15.18 -9.33
CA GLU A 43 6.28 -15.55 -8.73
C GLU A 43 6.27 -15.38 -7.22
N THR A 44 5.71 -14.27 -6.71
CA THR A 44 5.62 -14.02 -5.26
C THR A 44 4.70 -15.05 -4.59
N ALA A 45 3.57 -15.40 -5.19
CA ALA A 45 2.69 -16.47 -4.69
C ALA A 45 3.41 -17.83 -4.66
N GLY A 46 4.16 -18.13 -5.73
CA GLY A 46 4.99 -19.34 -5.81
C GLY A 46 6.10 -19.39 -4.76
N ASP A 47 6.80 -18.28 -4.54
CA ASP A 47 7.85 -18.16 -3.53
C ASP A 47 7.28 -18.38 -2.11
N ILE A 48 6.13 -17.78 -1.80
CA ILE A 48 5.44 -17.96 -0.50
C ILE A 48 4.99 -19.41 -0.35
N ALA A 49 4.38 -20.00 -1.37
CA ALA A 49 3.99 -21.41 -1.35
C ALA A 49 5.20 -22.34 -1.13
N ALA A 50 6.34 -22.04 -1.74
CA ALA A 50 7.58 -22.78 -1.55
C ALA A 50 8.12 -22.65 -0.10
N LEU A 51 7.96 -21.49 0.55
CA LEU A 51 8.30 -21.34 1.97
C LEU A 51 7.45 -22.26 2.84
N LEU A 52 6.15 -22.34 2.59
CA LEU A 52 5.21 -23.15 3.39
C LEU A 52 5.42 -24.64 3.15
N ARG A 53 5.63 -25.09 1.91
CA ARG A 53 5.77 -26.51 1.52
C ARG A 53 7.06 -27.20 1.99
N ARG A 54 8.03 -26.47 2.49
CA ARG A 54 9.31 -27.03 2.95
C ARG A 54 9.27 -27.56 4.39
N GLY A 55 8.16 -28.09 4.86
CA GLY A 55 8.00 -28.57 6.24
C GLY A 55 7.99 -27.41 7.24
N ALA A 56 7.21 -26.38 6.92
CA ALA A 56 7.05 -25.22 7.79
C ALA A 56 6.34 -25.58 9.08
N ASP A 57 6.90 -25.17 10.21
CA ASP A 57 6.19 -25.18 11.48
C ASP A 57 5.26 -23.96 11.53
N MET A 58 3.97 -24.22 11.36
CA MET A 58 2.93 -23.19 11.31
C MET A 58 2.63 -22.56 12.67
N GLY A 59 3.11 -23.17 13.76
CA GLY A 59 2.99 -22.62 15.12
C GLY A 59 4.05 -21.58 15.48
N LEU A 60 5.08 -21.38 14.65
CA LEU A 60 6.14 -20.40 14.93
C LEU A 60 5.60 -18.98 14.98
N PRO A 61 5.96 -18.19 16.01
CA PRO A 61 5.51 -16.82 16.11
C PRO A 61 6.11 -15.92 15.00
N VAL A 62 5.31 -15.04 14.46
CA VAL A 62 5.76 -14.01 13.52
C VAL A 62 6.40 -12.88 14.31
N PRO A 63 7.70 -12.56 14.09
CA PRO A 63 8.40 -11.55 14.86
C PRO A 63 7.79 -10.15 14.73
N GLY A 64 7.30 -9.59 15.83
CA GLY A 64 6.67 -8.25 15.88
C GLY A 64 5.17 -8.25 15.54
N SER A 65 4.54 -9.42 15.53
CA SER A 65 3.09 -9.61 15.40
C SER A 65 2.59 -10.49 16.54
N GLU A 66 1.28 -10.47 16.80
CA GLU A 66 0.61 -11.41 17.70
C GLU A 66 0.30 -12.73 17.01
N TRP A 67 0.44 -12.80 15.70
CA TRP A 67 0.14 -13.99 14.88
C TRP A 67 1.29 -14.99 14.85
N ASN A 68 0.92 -16.25 14.67
CA ASN A 68 1.84 -17.31 14.24
C ASN A 68 1.87 -17.43 12.70
N ALA A 69 2.75 -18.28 12.18
CA ALA A 69 2.90 -18.48 10.73
C ALA A 69 1.62 -19.00 10.06
N GLY A 70 0.83 -19.82 10.76
CA GLY A 70 -0.47 -20.34 10.29
C GLY A 70 -1.50 -19.24 10.12
N GLU A 71 -1.61 -18.35 11.09
CA GLU A 71 -2.51 -17.20 11.05
C GLU A 71 -2.10 -16.19 9.98
N ALA A 72 -0.82 -15.88 9.86
CA ALA A 72 -0.31 -15.00 8.82
C ALA A 72 -0.54 -15.54 7.41
N ALA A 73 -0.35 -16.85 7.19
CA ALA A 73 -0.62 -17.50 5.92
C ALA A 73 -2.12 -17.58 5.61
N ALA A 74 -2.97 -17.84 6.62
CA ALA A 74 -4.43 -17.83 6.50
C ALA A 74 -4.95 -16.45 6.13
N HIS A 75 -4.50 -15.41 6.84
CA HIS A 75 -4.82 -14.02 6.50
C HIS A 75 -4.42 -13.68 5.06
N LEU A 76 -3.23 -14.08 4.64
CA LEU A 76 -2.75 -13.82 3.28
C LEU A 76 -3.62 -14.52 2.22
N ALA A 77 -4.03 -15.78 2.45
CA ALA A 77 -4.92 -16.50 1.54
C ALA A 77 -6.28 -15.79 1.42
N GLN A 78 -6.88 -15.39 2.54
CA GLN A 78 -8.16 -14.67 2.56
C GLN A 78 -8.07 -13.28 1.91
N ALA A 79 -6.99 -12.54 2.14
CA ALA A 79 -6.79 -11.24 1.52
C ALA A 79 -6.59 -11.33 -0.01
N ASN A 80 -5.88 -12.36 -0.48
CA ASN A 80 -5.73 -12.62 -1.91
C ASN A 80 -7.09 -12.97 -2.55
N GLU A 81 -7.93 -13.76 -1.87
CA GLU A 81 -9.30 -14.06 -2.30
C GLU A 81 -10.14 -12.79 -2.40
N LEU A 82 -10.12 -11.94 -1.36
CA LEU A 82 -10.81 -10.66 -1.36
C LEU A 82 -10.38 -9.77 -2.55
N MET A 83 -9.09 -9.70 -2.85
CA MET A 83 -8.60 -8.93 -3.98
C MET A 83 -9.05 -9.50 -5.33
N ALA A 84 -9.14 -10.83 -5.45
CA ALA A 84 -9.67 -11.52 -6.63
C ALA A 84 -11.17 -11.22 -6.82
N ASP A 85 -11.96 -11.26 -5.76
CA ASP A 85 -13.39 -10.92 -5.77
C ASP A 85 -13.59 -9.46 -6.19
N ILE A 86 -12.83 -8.53 -5.64
CA ILE A 86 -12.89 -7.10 -6.02
C ILE A 86 -12.57 -6.93 -7.51
N ALA A 87 -11.56 -7.62 -8.03
CA ALA A 87 -11.17 -7.56 -9.44
C ALA A 87 -12.25 -8.17 -10.34
N ALA A 88 -13.00 -9.17 -9.86
CA ALA A 88 -14.15 -9.77 -10.56
C ALA A 88 -15.42 -8.91 -10.51
N GLY A 89 -15.40 -7.77 -9.79
CA GLY A 89 -16.59 -6.92 -9.61
C GLY A 89 -17.55 -7.44 -8.53
N HIS A 90 -17.14 -8.40 -7.72
CA HIS A 90 -17.94 -8.89 -6.61
C HIS A 90 -17.84 -7.95 -5.43
N ALA A 91 -18.98 -7.36 -5.02
CA ALA A 91 -19.04 -6.54 -3.82
C ALA A 91 -18.81 -7.41 -2.57
N ARG A 92 -17.80 -7.08 -1.79
CA ARG A 92 -17.47 -7.79 -0.56
C ARG A 92 -17.16 -6.78 0.55
N SER A 93 -17.94 -6.80 1.62
CA SER A 93 -17.69 -5.94 2.78
C SER A 93 -16.44 -6.42 3.52
N TYR A 94 -15.51 -5.49 3.76
CA TYR A 94 -14.34 -5.74 4.57
C TYR A 94 -13.93 -4.45 5.30
N GLY A 95 -14.21 -4.38 6.59
CA GLY A 95 -14.12 -3.12 7.33
C GLY A 95 -15.10 -2.07 6.81
N ASP A 96 -14.82 -0.81 7.09
CA ASP A 96 -15.61 0.35 6.63
C ASP A 96 -14.90 1.20 5.56
N GLY A 97 -13.80 0.71 5.02
CA GLY A 97 -12.97 1.41 4.03
C GLY A 97 -11.96 2.37 4.65
N THR A 98 -11.81 2.37 5.98
CA THR A 98 -10.78 3.15 6.68
C THR A 98 -9.64 2.27 7.19
N PRO A 99 -8.40 2.79 7.29
CA PRO A 99 -7.30 2.04 7.87
C PRO A 99 -7.56 1.52 9.29
N GLN A 100 -8.36 2.24 10.07
CA GLN A 100 -8.69 1.90 11.46
C GLN A 100 -9.57 0.67 11.59
N SER A 101 -10.36 0.36 10.57
CA SER A 101 -11.25 -0.82 10.56
C SER A 101 -10.55 -2.10 10.15
N LEU A 102 -9.30 -2.03 9.65
CA LEU A 102 -8.61 -3.21 9.11
C LEU A 102 -8.25 -4.25 10.18
N ALA A 103 -7.70 -3.81 11.31
CA ALA A 103 -7.30 -4.75 12.36
C ALA A 103 -8.50 -5.55 12.91
N PRO A 104 -9.63 -4.94 13.30
CA PRO A 104 -10.83 -5.69 13.71
C PRO A 104 -11.38 -6.61 12.61
N ALA A 105 -11.38 -6.16 11.35
CA ALA A 105 -11.84 -7.00 10.24
C ALA A 105 -10.93 -8.21 9.99
N ASN A 106 -9.61 -8.04 10.13
CA ASN A 106 -8.65 -9.13 10.05
C ASN A 106 -8.86 -10.17 11.17
N GLU A 107 -9.06 -9.71 12.42
CA GLU A 107 -9.32 -10.57 13.57
C GLU A 107 -10.60 -11.38 13.36
N GLN A 108 -11.68 -10.74 12.92
CA GLN A 108 -12.93 -11.42 12.63
C GLN A 108 -12.76 -12.45 11.52
N ALA A 109 -12.14 -12.08 10.39
CA ALA A 109 -11.92 -12.99 9.27
C ALA A 109 -11.07 -14.20 9.67
N LEU A 110 -10.05 -14.02 10.50
CA LEU A 110 -9.23 -15.11 11.02
C LEU A 110 -9.98 -16.01 12.00
N ALA A 111 -10.91 -15.45 12.80
CA ALA A 111 -11.73 -16.24 13.73
C ALA A 111 -12.76 -17.12 13.00
N GLU A 112 -13.21 -16.71 11.82
CA GLU A 112 -14.18 -17.44 10.99
C GLU A 112 -13.52 -18.44 10.03
N PHE A 113 -12.19 -18.49 9.95
CA PHE A 113 -11.44 -19.31 9.01
C PHE A 113 -10.53 -20.31 9.75
N ASP A 114 -10.79 -21.60 9.62
CA ASP A 114 -10.13 -22.65 10.41
C ASP A 114 -8.84 -23.22 9.81
N GLU A 115 -8.59 -23.05 8.50
CA GLU A 115 -7.41 -23.65 7.87
C GLU A 115 -6.12 -22.99 8.36
N ARG A 116 -5.18 -23.81 8.86
CA ARG A 116 -3.86 -23.38 9.35
C ARG A 116 -2.73 -24.27 8.84
N ARG A 117 -3.04 -25.31 8.04
CA ARG A 117 -2.03 -26.26 7.54
C ARG A 117 -1.29 -25.66 6.35
N ALA A 118 0.01 -25.90 6.29
CA ALA A 118 0.91 -25.33 5.31
C ALA A 118 0.52 -25.63 3.85
N GLU A 119 0.23 -26.88 3.52
CA GLU A 119 -0.03 -27.30 2.13
C GLU A 119 -1.33 -26.73 1.56
N PRO A 120 -2.49 -26.80 2.26
CA PRO A 120 -3.71 -26.15 1.78
C PRO A 120 -3.55 -24.65 1.62
N LEU A 121 -2.94 -23.95 2.59
CA LEU A 121 -2.73 -22.51 2.52
C LEU A 121 -1.79 -22.12 1.36
N ALA A 122 -0.73 -22.89 1.12
CA ALA A 122 0.16 -22.69 -0.02
C ALA A 122 -0.58 -22.85 -1.35
N ALA A 123 -1.46 -23.83 -1.47
CA ALA A 123 -2.28 -24.04 -2.66
C ALA A 123 -3.29 -22.90 -2.86
N MET A 124 -3.95 -22.45 -1.79
CA MET A 124 -4.89 -21.32 -1.83
C MET A 124 -4.21 -20.03 -2.27
N ILE A 125 -3.06 -19.68 -1.71
CA ILE A 125 -2.33 -18.45 -2.05
C ILE A 125 -2.02 -18.40 -3.56
N VAL A 126 -1.57 -19.53 -4.14
CA VAL A 126 -1.30 -19.61 -5.59
C VAL A 126 -2.60 -19.50 -6.39
N ALA A 127 -3.62 -20.27 -6.02
CA ALA A 127 -4.91 -20.28 -6.73
C ALA A 127 -5.57 -18.89 -6.73
N GLN A 128 -5.52 -18.15 -5.61
CA GLN A 128 -6.10 -16.83 -5.51
C GLN A 128 -5.31 -15.76 -6.28
N ALA A 129 -4.00 -15.89 -6.37
CA ALA A 129 -3.18 -15.04 -7.23
C ALA A 129 -3.54 -15.22 -8.71
N ASP A 130 -3.71 -16.46 -9.16
CA ASP A 130 -4.17 -16.76 -10.53
C ASP A 130 -5.62 -16.31 -10.76
N ALA A 131 -6.51 -16.49 -9.77
CA ALA A 131 -7.90 -16.00 -9.83
C ALA A 131 -7.95 -14.47 -9.97
N TYR A 132 -7.11 -13.74 -9.22
CA TYR A 132 -6.98 -12.29 -9.37
C TYR A 132 -6.60 -11.90 -10.81
N LEU A 133 -5.57 -12.53 -11.37
CA LEU A 133 -5.10 -12.21 -12.71
C LEU A 133 -6.15 -12.53 -13.79
N LYS A 134 -6.85 -13.66 -13.64
CA LYS A 134 -7.97 -14.01 -14.50
C LYS A 134 -9.11 -12.99 -14.39
N ALA A 135 -9.48 -12.62 -13.18
CA ALA A 135 -10.51 -11.61 -12.92
C ALA A 135 -10.12 -10.24 -13.49
N TRP A 136 -8.85 -9.87 -13.43
CA TRP A 136 -8.35 -8.65 -14.07
C TRP A 136 -8.55 -8.66 -15.59
N ASP A 137 -8.26 -9.77 -16.25
CA ASP A 137 -8.38 -9.89 -17.71
C ASP A 137 -9.85 -9.94 -18.17
N GLU A 138 -10.71 -10.69 -17.46
CA GLU A 138 -12.08 -11.00 -17.82
C GLU A 138 -13.15 -10.13 -17.12
N GLY A 139 -12.79 -9.50 -16.00
CA GLY A 139 -13.71 -8.75 -15.15
C GLY A 139 -14.16 -7.40 -15.70
N PRO A 140 -15.06 -6.71 -14.99
CA PRO A 140 -15.58 -5.42 -15.39
C PRO A 140 -14.46 -4.36 -15.39
N LYS A 141 -14.50 -3.46 -16.39
CA LYS A 141 -13.54 -2.36 -16.52
C LYS A 141 -14.09 -1.09 -15.85
N GLU A 142 -14.29 -1.15 -14.54
CA GLU A 142 -14.76 -0.02 -13.75
C GLU A 142 -13.68 1.06 -13.61
N GLU A 143 -14.08 2.32 -13.40
CA GLU A 143 -13.12 3.41 -13.14
C GLU A 143 -12.57 3.38 -11.72
N THR A 144 -13.34 2.86 -10.78
CA THR A 144 -13.03 2.82 -9.35
C THR A 144 -13.56 1.55 -8.72
N VAL A 145 -12.76 0.88 -7.95
CA VAL A 145 -13.14 -0.27 -7.12
C VAL A 145 -13.07 0.10 -5.64
N VAL A 146 -13.97 -0.47 -4.83
CA VAL A 146 -13.94 -0.28 -3.38
C VAL A 146 -13.00 -1.32 -2.77
N THR A 147 -11.98 -0.84 -2.06
CA THR A 147 -10.98 -1.68 -1.38
C THR A 147 -11.07 -1.51 0.13
N PRO A 148 -10.42 -2.38 0.93
CA PRO A 148 -10.33 -2.20 2.38
C PRO A 148 -9.74 -0.84 2.84
N LEU A 149 -9.00 -0.15 1.95
CA LEU A 149 -8.45 1.19 2.18
C LEU A 149 -9.26 2.30 1.47
N GLY A 150 -10.51 2.01 1.11
CA GLY A 150 -11.39 2.93 0.42
C GLY A 150 -11.31 2.85 -1.11
N PRO A 151 -12.00 3.75 -1.84
CA PRO A 151 -12.07 3.74 -3.30
C PRO A 151 -10.67 3.86 -3.93
N MET A 152 -10.39 3.06 -4.96
CA MET A 152 -9.08 3.00 -5.60
C MET A 152 -9.21 2.73 -7.10
N ASN A 153 -8.27 3.25 -7.89
CA ASN A 153 -8.18 2.90 -9.30
C ASN A 153 -7.82 1.41 -9.43
N PRO A 154 -8.52 0.63 -10.27
CA PRO A 154 -8.25 -0.80 -10.47
C PRO A 154 -6.80 -1.10 -10.83
N ALA A 155 -6.13 -0.25 -11.63
CA ALA A 155 -4.72 -0.43 -11.98
C ALA A 155 -3.78 -0.43 -10.75
N VAL A 156 -4.21 0.16 -9.63
CA VAL A 156 -3.47 0.17 -8.36
C VAL A 156 -3.72 -1.10 -7.54
N LEU A 157 -4.84 -1.80 -7.77
CA LEU A 157 -5.23 -2.98 -7.00
C LEU A 157 -4.20 -4.11 -7.11
N GLY A 158 -3.61 -4.35 -8.28
CA GLY A 158 -2.54 -5.34 -8.45
C GLY A 158 -1.25 -4.98 -7.69
N SER A 159 -0.91 -3.69 -7.66
CA SER A 159 0.17 -3.16 -6.80
C SER A 159 -0.13 -3.36 -5.32
N TYR A 160 -1.40 -3.21 -4.91
CA TYR A 160 -1.84 -3.47 -3.54
C TYR A 160 -1.68 -4.95 -3.19
N LEU A 161 -2.21 -5.85 -4.04
CA LEU A 161 -2.05 -7.30 -3.88
C LEU A 161 -0.56 -7.68 -3.73
N LEU A 162 0.30 -7.24 -4.65
CA LEU A 162 1.73 -7.52 -4.59
C LEU A 162 2.37 -6.98 -3.30
N THR A 163 2.02 -5.76 -2.89
CA THR A 163 2.55 -5.16 -1.66
C THR A 163 2.17 -5.98 -0.44
N HIS A 164 0.91 -6.41 -0.35
CA HIS A 164 0.39 -7.23 0.73
C HIS A 164 1.10 -8.60 0.78
N MET A 165 1.23 -9.26 -0.37
CA MET A 165 1.95 -10.53 -0.48
C MET A 165 3.42 -10.42 -0.09
N LEU A 166 4.12 -9.36 -0.50
CA LEU A 166 5.52 -9.15 -0.13
C LEU A 166 5.68 -8.86 1.36
N GLY A 167 4.75 -8.12 1.98
CA GLY A 167 4.75 -7.84 3.40
C GLY A 167 4.61 -9.11 4.25
N HIS A 168 3.55 -9.88 4.03
CA HIS A 168 3.32 -11.12 4.77
C HIS A 168 4.24 -12.26 4.35
N GLY A 169 4.68 -12.30 3.08
CA GLY A 169 5.74 -13.21 2.65
C GLY A 169 7.07 -12.97 3.36
N TYR A 170 7.40 -11.70 3.63
CA TYR A 170 8.54 -11.34 4.47
C TYR A 170 8.36 -11.80 5.93
N ASP A 171 7.18 -11.59 6.50
CA ASP A 171 6.85 -11.98 7.86
C ASP A 171 6.97 -13.51 8.03
N LEU A 172 6.42 -14.28 7.08
CA LEU A 172 6.53 -15.75 7.02
C LEU A 172 7.99 -16.20 6.87
N ALA A 173 8.75 -15.58 5.97
CA ALA A 173 10.16 -15.92 5.78
C ALA A 173 10.97 -15.72 7.07
N ARG A 174 10.68 -14.65 7.82
CA ARG A 174 11.32 -14.38 9.12
C ARG A 174 10.92 -15.37 10.18
N ALA A 175 9.62 -15.71 10.30
CA ALA A 175 9.14 -16.71 11.26
C ALA A 175 9.80 -18.07 11.02
N LEU A 176 9.95 -18.45 9.75
CA LEU A 176 10.53 -19.73 9.34
C LEU A 176 12.06 -19.73 9.23
N GLY A 177 12.74 -18.61 9.55
CA GLY A 177 14.19 -18.50 9.45
C GLY A 177 14.74 -18.67 8.04
N ARG A 178 14.01 -18.21 7.00
CA ARG A 178 14.33 -18.39 5.58
C ARG A 178 14.55 -17.06 4.87
N PRO A 179 15.28 -17.04 3.73
CA PRO A 179 15.40 -15.85 2.90
C PRO A 179 14.05 -15.37 2.39
N HIS A 180 13.85 -14.05 2.37
CA HIS A 180 12.65 -13.44 1.81
C HIS A 180 12.77 -13.22 0.29
N MET A 181 11.63 -13.06 -0.39
CA MET A 181 11.50 -12.89 -1.84
C MET A 181 11.51 -11.44 -2.32
N ILE A 182 11.65 -10.46 -1.43
CA ILE A 182 11.61 -9.04 -1.81
C ILE A 182 12.90 -8.65 -2.53
N ASP A 183 12.77 -8.09 -3.73
CA ASP A 183 13.85 -7.53 -4.54
C ASP A 183 13.48 -6.12 -5.05
N ARG A 184 14.45 -5.42 -5.67
CA ARG A 184 14.24 -4.04 -6.13
C ARG A 184 13.22 -3.91 -7.27
N THR A 185 13.06 -4.94 -8.10
CA THR A 185 12.11 -4.94 -9.22
C THR A 185 10.69 -5.02 -8.68
N ARG A 186 10.43 -5.99 -7.80
CA ARG A 186 9.13 -6.13 -7.13
C ARG A 186 8.76 -4.89 -6.32
N VAL A 187 9.74 -4.27 -5.63
CA VAL A 187 9.50 -2.99 -4.91
C VAL A 187 9.06 -1.88 -5.87
N GLY A 188 9.65 -1.78 -7.07
CA GLY A 188 9.22 -0.81 -8.07
C GLY A 188 7.74 -0.94 -8.41
N LEU A 189 7.23 -2.17 -8.49
CA LEU A 189 5.84 -2.48 -8.80
C LEU A 189 4.86 -2.23 -7.64
N THR A 190 5.35 -2.04 -6.40
CA THR A 190 4.51 -1.66 -5.25
C THR A 190 4.27 -0.15 -5.13
N LEU A 191 5.04 0.67 -5.83
CA LEU A 191 5.00 2.12 -5.68
C LEU A 191 3.65 2.75 -6.02
N PRO A 192 2.91 2.33 -7.07
CA PRO A 192 1.60 2.88 -7.36
C PRO A 192 0.64 2.78 -6.15
N PHE A 193 0.62 1.62 -5.48
CA PHE A 193 -0.18 1.44 -4.27
C PHE A 193 0.34 2.29 -3.10
N LEU A 194 1.63 2.26 -2.81
CA LEU A 194 2.20 3.00 -1.69
C LEU A 194 1.96 4.51 -1.82
N ILE A 195 2.11 5.08 -3.02
CA ILE A 195 1.83 6.49 -3.30
C ILE A 195 0.35 6.81 -3.06
N THR A 196 -0.55 5.93 -3.49
CA THR A 196 -2.01 6.08 -3.31
C THR A 196 -2.43 5.93 -1.84
N ALA A 197 -1.79 5.01 -1.10
CA ALA A 197 -2.13 4.73 0.30
C ALA A 197 -1.58 5.77 1.28
N MET A 198 -0.39 6.32 1.03
CA MET A 198 0.28 7.26 1.94
C MET A 198 -0.62 8.40 2.46
N PRO A 199 -1.38 9.15 1.64
CA PRO A 199 -2.26 10.20 2.15
C PRO A 199 -3.36 9.68 3.08
N ARG A 200 -3.79 8.42 2.92
CA ARG A 200 -4.89 7.81 3.67
C ARG A 200 -4.47 7.31 5.05
N VAL A 201 -3.18 6.99 5.21
CA VAL A 201 -2.61 6.48 6.47
C VAL A 201 -1.82 7.54 7.23
N THR A 202 -2.03 8.82 6.94
CA THR A 202 -1.35 9.90 7.65
C THR A 202 -1.83 10.01 9.10
N ASP A 203 -0.91 10.36 9.99
CA ASP A 203 -1.22 10.71 11.37
C ASP A 203 -1.54 12.21 11.49
N PRO A 204 -2.81 12.62 11.69
CA PRO A 204 -3.16 14.03 11.79
C PRO A 204 -2.42 14.74 12.92
N SER A 205 -2.09 14.05 14.02
CA SER A 205 -1.35 14.64 15.15
C SER A 205 0.09 14.99 14.80
N ARG A 206 0.68 14.30 13.82
CA ARG A 206 2.05 14.49 13.34
C ARG A 206 2.14 15.44 12.16
N THR A 207 1.05 15.59 11.41
CA THR A 207 1.00 16.49 10.25
C THR A 207 0.44 17.87 10.59
N ALA A 208 -0.33 18.02 11.69
CA ALA A 208 -0.91 19.28 12.12
C ALA A 208 0.15 20.38 12.22
N GLY A 209 -0.10 21.52 11.54
CA GLY A 209 0.81 22.68 11.51
C GLY A 209 2.14 22.44 10.77
N LEU A 210 2.39 21.23 10.25
CA LEU A 210 3.58 20.95 9.47
C LEU A 210 3.42 21.51 8.04
N THR A 211 4.47 22.19 7.56
CA THR A 211 4.65 22.54 6.16
C THR A 211 6.04 22.08 5.73
N ALA A 212 6.09 21.08 4.85
CA ALA A 212 7.34 20.46 4.44
C ALA A 212 7.23 19.82 3.05
N ARG A 213 8.31 19.84 2.29
CA ARG A 213 8.43 19.22 0.96
C ARG A 213 9.54 18.18 0.98
N TYR A 214 9.18 16.93 0.70
CA TYR A 214 10.11 15.81 0.64
C TYR A 214 10.27 15.34 -0.81
N ALA A 215 11.49 15.03 -1.19
CA ALA A 215 11.81 14.26 -2.40
C ALA A 215 12.31 12.88 -1.98
N ILE A 216 11.57 11.85 -2.35
CA ILE A 216 11.98 10.46 -2.12
C ILE A 216 12.60 9.92 -3.39
N ARG A 217 13.79 9.33 -3.28
CA ARG A 217 14.54 8.78 -4.39
C ARG A 217 15.04 7.40 -4.03
N LEU A 218 14.55 6.39 -4.75
CA LEU A 218 15.03 5.02 -4.60
C LEU A 218 16.30 4.83 -5.44
N TRP A 219 17.21 4.01 -4.98
CA TRP A 219 18.44 3.68 -5.74
C TRP A 219 18.16 2.98 -7.06
N SER A 220 16.95 2.42 -7.24
CA SER A 220 16.48 1.86 -8.51
C SER A 220 16.16 2.92 -9.58
N GLY A 221 16.20 4.21 -9.23
CA GLY A 221 15.86 5.33 -10.12
C GLY A 221 14.43 5.86 -9.92
N ALA A 222 13.53 5.10 -9.32
CA ALA A 222 12.18 5.56 -9.01
C ALA A 222 12.21 6.73 -8.02
N ARG A 223 11.29 7.69 -8.21
CA ARG A 223 11.24 8.91 -7.41
C ARG A 223 9.82 9.46 -7.33
N PHE A 224 9.47 10.03 -6.19
CA PHE A 224 8.19 10.72 -5.99
C PHE A 224 8.35 11.82 -4.94
N GLY A 225 7.44 12.77 -4.96
CA GLY A 225 7.37 13.87 -4.00
C GLY A 225 6.31 13.62 -2.94
N LEU A 226 6.53 14.20 -1.75
CA LEU A 226 5.52 14.31 -0.72
C LEU A 226 5.52 15.75 -0.22
N THR A 227 4.36 16.37 -0.22
CA THR A 227 4.17 17.74 0.29
C THR A 227 3.16 17.71 1.41
N VAL A 228 3.53 18.31 2.53
CA VAL A 228 2.62 18.58 3.66
C VAL A 228 2.37 20.07 3.68
N THR A 229 1.11 20.48 3.65
CA THR A 229 0.71 21.90 3.75
C THR A 229 -0.39 22.01 4.81
N ASN A 230 -0.07 22.62 5.93
CA ASN A 230 -1.00 22.79 7.06
C ASN A 230 -1.70 21.48 7.47
N GLY A 231 -0.96 20.37 7.46
CA GLY A 231 -1.48 19.04 7.82
C GLY A 231 -2.02 18.22 6.66
N ALA A 232 -2.41 18.82 5.55
CA ALA A 232 -2.82 18.09 4.35
C ALA A 232 -1.59 17.50 3.64
N VAL A 233 -1.67 16.20 3.30
CA VAL A 233 -0.59 15.45 2.64
C VAL A 233 -0.96 15.13 1.22
N SER A 234 -0.09 15.48 0.28
CA SER A 234 -0.16 15.04 -1.11
C SER A 234 1.10 14.28 -1.50
N VAL A 235 0.94 13.20 -2.27
CA VAL A 235 2.06 12.34 -2.71
C VAL A 235 1.92 12.07 -4.21
N GLY A 236 3.02 12.15 -4.94
CA GLY A 236 3.01 11.87 -6.37
C GLY A 236 4.22 12.41 -7.13
N SER A 237 4.04 12.55 -8.43
CA SER A 237 5.00 13.12 -9.40
C SER A 237 4.36 14.36 -10.06
N PRO A 238 5.15 15.38 -10.42
CA PRO A 238 6.61 15.49 -10.32
C PRO A 238 7.12 15.70 -8.90
N LEU A 239 8.45 15.64 -8.73
CA LEU A 239 9.07 16.03 -7.46
C LEU A 239 8.77 17.51 -7.17
N PRO A 240 8.59 17.89 -5.89
CA PRO A 240 8.38 19.29 -5.53
C PRO A 240 9.61 20.14 -5.89
N ASP A 241 9.34 21.32 -6.41
CA ASP A 241 10.39 22.31 -6.61
C ASP A 241 11.03 22.67 -5.27
N ARG A 242 12.37 22.70 -5.21
CA ARG A 242 13.13 23.06 -4.00
C ARG A 242 12.68 22.24 -2.75
N PRO A 243 12.85 20.92 -2.75
CA PRO A 243 12.49 20.09 -1.59
C PRO A 243 13.25 20.55 -0.34
N ASP A 244 12.59 20.53 0.80
CA ASP A 244 13.21 20.83 2.10
C ASP A 244 14.15 19.68 2.52
N CYS A 245 13.73 18.46 2.24
CA CYS A 245 14.46 17.23 2.57
C CYS A 245 14.42 16.25 1.40
N THR A 246 15.57 15.71 1.03
CA THR A 246 15.68 14.62 0.06
C THR A 246 16.16 13.37 0.77
N ILE A 247 15.39 12.29 0.66
CA ILE A 247 15.68 10.98 1.21
C ILE A 247 16.08 10.07 0.05
N LEU A 248 17.31 9.57 0.05
CA LEU A 248 17.80 8.54 -0.86
C LEU A 248 17.78 7.22 -0.10
N ILE A 249 17.12 6.21 -0.64
CA ILE A 249 16.89 4.97 0.09
C ILE A 249 17.00 3.74 -0.81
N GLU A 250 17.58 2.68 -0.24
CA GLU A 250 17.62 1.36 -0.87
C GLU A 250 16.18 0.80 -1.00
N PRO A 251 15.77 0.26 -2.18
CA PRO A 251 14.38 -0.12 -2.45
C PRO A 251 13.76 -1.09 -1.45
N VAL A 252 14.44 -2.20 -1.12
CA VAL A 252 13.91 -3.19 -0.17
C VAL A 252 13.74 -2.57 1.22
N THR A 253 14.71 -1.75 1.63
CA THR A 253 14.64 -1.00 2.88
C THR A 253 13.46 -0.01 2.89
N PHE A 254 13.19 0.65 1.76
CA PHE A 254 12.04 1.54 1.63
C PHE A 254 10.72 0.80 1.89
N LEU A 255 10.50 -0.33 1.17
CA LEU A 255 9.28 -1.12 1.36
C LEU A 255 9.13 -1.61 2.80
N LEU A 256 10.19 -2.18 3.38
CA LEU A 256 10.16 -2.69 4.75
C LEU A 256 9.93 -1.60 5.80
N MET A 257 10.40 -0.37 5.54
CA MET A 257 10.10 0.79 6.39
C MET A 257 8.65 1.25 6.22
N ALA A 258 8.15 1.30 4.98
CA ALA A 258 6.77 1.68 4.70
C ALA A 258 5.77 0.69 5.34
N LEU A 259 6.12 -0.59 5.42
CA LEU A 259 5.33 -1.63 6.07
C LEU A 259 5.61 -1.78 7.59
N GLY A 260 6.43 -0.92 8.18
CA GLY A 260 6.75 -0.97 9.62
C GLY A 260 7.67 -2.13 10.05
N ARG A 261 8.28 -2.87 9.10
CA ARG A 261 9.13 -4.05 9.38
C ARG A 261 10.59 -3.69 9.63
N ARG A 262 10.99 -2.46 9.34
CA ARG A 262 12.36 -1.97 9.54
C ARG A 262 12.37 -0.55 10.07
N GLY A 263 13.16 -0.31 11.11
CA GLY A 263 13.34 1.03 11.68
C GLY A 263 14.35 1.88 10.87
N GLN A 264 14.12 3.19 10.83
CA GLN A 264 14.96 4.15 10.11
C GLN A 264 16.41 4.21 10.62
N TRP A 265 16.63 4.06 11.92
CA TRP A 265 17.97 4.14 12.50
C TRP A 265 18.85 2.98 12.04
N GLY A 266 18.30 1.77 11.97
CA GLY A 266 19.00 0.63 11.41
C GLY A 266 19.29 0.76 9.91
N ALA A 267 18.42 1.43 9.14
CA ALA A 267 18.66 1.74 7.75
C ALA A 267 19.79 2.77 7.56
N LEU A 268 19.78 3.82 8.40
CA LEU A 268 20.78 4.88 8.36
C LEU A 268 22.19 4.34 8.70
N THR A 269 22.32 3.58 9.80
CA THR A 269 23.62 3.04 10.24
C THR A 269 24.24 2.04 9.27
N ARG A 270 23.40 1.36 8.43
CA ARG A 270 23.88 0.45 7.37
C ARG A 270 24.13 1.16 6.03
N GLY A 271 23.93 2.48 5.97
CA GLY A 271 24.07 3.26 4.73
C GLY A 271 22.95 3.03 3.71
N HIS A 272 21.85 2.32 4.08
CA HIS A 272 20.72 2.07 3.19
C HIS A 272 19.78 3.28 3.05
N LEU A 273 19.97 4.29 3.87
CA LEU A 273 19.23 5.54 3.87
C LEU A 273 20.23 6.70 3.99
N LEU A 274 20.15 7.63 3.04
CA LEU A 274 20.96 8.86 3.04
C LEU A 274 20.02 10.05 2.98
N VAL A 275 20.40 11.13 3.65
CA VAL A 275 19.60 12.35 3.74
C VAL A 275 20.40 13.56 3.27
N ARG A 276 19.74 14.43 2.50
CA ARG A 276 20.29 15.73 2.10
C ARG A 276 19.19 16.79 1.96
N GLY A 277 19.55 18.03 1.81
CA GLY A 277 18.60 19.14 1.59
C GLY A 277 18.82 20.26 2.58
N ARG A 278 17.91 21.25 2.52
CA ARG A 278 17.98 22.44 3.39
C ARG A 278 17.59 22.16 4.83
N LYS A 279 16.70 21.17 5.04
CA LYS A 279 16.17 20.78 6.35
C LYS A 279 16.31 19.26 6.56
N PRO A 280 17.55 18.71 6.66
CA PRO A 280 17.78 17.27 6.78
C PRO A 280 17.16 16.67 8.05
N TRP A 281 16.95 17.47 9.10
CA TRP A 281 16.28 17.07 10.35
C TRP A 281 14.80 16.70 10.18
N LEU A 282 14.21 16.91 9.00
CA LEU A 282 12.88 16.44 8.68
C LEU A 282 12.85 14.93 8.36
N ALA A 283 13.97 14.33 7.95
CA ALA A 283 14.01 12.92 7.60
C ALA A 283 13.60 11.98 8.74
N PRO A 284 14.05 12.15 9.99
CA PRO A 284 13.60 11.33 11.11
C PRO A 284 12.09 11.44 11.40
N ARG A 285 11.46 12.53 10.97
CA ARG A 285 10.00 12.73 11.14
C ARG A 285 9.19 12.03 10.04
N PHE A 286 9.80 11.73 8.91
CA PHE A 286 9.08 11.21 7.73
C PHE A 286 8.31 9.90 8.02
N PRO A 287 8.89 8.84 8.62
CA PRO A 287 8.13 7.65 8.94
C PRO A 287 7.00 7.89 9.96
N ALA A 288 7.20 8.82 10.89
CA ALA A 288 6.21 9.15 11.92
C ALA A 288 5.01 9.94 11.38
N LEU A 289 5.04 10.40 10.13
CA LEU A 289 3.87 11.03 9.48
C LEU A 289 2.76 10.03 9.18
N PHE A 290 3.05 8.73 9.21
CA PHE A 290 2.16 7.66 8.82
C PHE A 290 1.91 6.69 9.97
N LYS A 291 0.68 6.16 10.04
CA LYS A 291 0.33 5.02 10.88
C LYS A 291 0.25 3.79 9.98
N ALA A 292 0.97 2.72 10.34
CA ALA A 292 0.73 1.44 9.70
C ALA A 292 -0.71 1.00 10.00
N PRO A 293 -1.46 0.51 9.00
CA PRO A 293 -2.80 -0.04 9.22
C PRO A 293 -2.73 -1.33 10.01
#